data_290eaf42896ae5e8194837a631458d92
#
_entry.id   290eaf42896ae5e8194837a631458d92
#
_cell.length_a   1.000
_cell.length_b   1.000
_cell.length_c   1.000
_cell.angle_alpha   90.00
_cell.angle_beta   90.00
_cell.angle_gamma   90.00
#
_symmetry.space_group_name_H-M   'P 1'
#
loop_
_entity.id
_entity.type
_entity.pdbx_description
1 polymer ?
#
loop_
_entity_poly.entity_id
_entity_poly.type
_entity_poly.pdbx_seq_one_letter_code
_entity_poly.pdbx_strand_id
1 'polypeptide(L)' 'MWNIEWEQETDGRWIAEIPDISGVMAYGRTKDEALRNVEILALKS' A
#
# COMPACT_ATOMS: atom_id res chain seq x y z
N MET A 1 -2.27 15.45 -2.40
CA MET A 1 -2.13 14.12 -3.03
C MET A 1 -0.97 13.37 -2.39
N TRP A 2 -1.16 12.09 -2.12
CA TRP A 2 -0.15 11.30 -1.42
C TRP A 2 0.83 10.67 -2.38
N ASN A 3 2.10 10.55 -1.95
CA ASN A 3 3.06 9.70 -2.63
C ASN A 3 2.82 8.28 -2.16
N ILE A 4 2.69 7.36 -3.10
CA ILE A 4 2.50 5.96 -2.77
C ILE A 4 3.70 5.18 -3.29
N GLU A 5 4.32 4.43 -2.41
CA GLU A 5 5.43 3.55 -2.76
C GLU A 5 4.95 2.11 -2.75
N TRP A 6 5.48 1.30 -3.63
CA TRP A 6 5.11 -0.11 -3.69
C TRP A 6 6.33 -0.95 -4.03
N GLU A 7 6.24 -2.21 -3.62
CA GLU A 7 7.33 -3.15 -3.83
C GLU A 7 6.77 -4.56 -3.81
N GLN A 8 7.38 -5.47 -4.57
CA GLN A 8 6.98 -6.85 -4.52
C GLN A 8 7.89 -7.60 -3.56
N GLU A 9 7.28 -8.37 -2.65
CA GLU A 9 8.02 -9.19 -1.71
C GLU A 9 8.55 -10.44 -2.37
N THR A 10 9.53 -11.08 -1.74
CA THR A 10 10.14 -12.28 -2.29
C THR A 10 9.16 -13.44 -2.45
N ASP A 11 8.10 -13.46 -1.65
CA ASP A 11 7.08 -14.50 -1.75
C ASP A 11 5.98 -14.17 -2.76
N GLY A 12 6.14 -13.07 -3.51
CA GLY A 12 5.21 -12.69 -4.56
C GLY A 12 4.13 -11.71 -4.16
N ARG A 13 3.96 -11.46 -2.87
CA ARG A 13 2.98 -10.47 -2.42
C ARG A 13 3.47 -9.06 -2.73
N TRP A 14 2.52 -8.16 -2.90
CA TRP A 14 2.82 -6.74 -3.11
C TRP A 14 2.51 -5.97 -1.84
N ILE A 15 3.34 -4.99 -1.54
CA ILE A 15 3.10 -4.08 -0.43
C ILE A 15 3.05 -2.65 -0.99
N ALA A 16 2.11 -1.86 -0.49
CA ALA A 16 2.02 -0.45 -0.82
C ALA A 16 2.05 0.35 0.48
N GLU A 17 2.69 1.50 0.43
CA GLU A 17 2.89 2.32 1.61
C GLU A 17 2.72 3.78 1.24
N ILE A 18 2.14 4.57 2.14
CA ILE A 18 2.04 6.02 1.99
C ILE A 18 2.93 6.63 3.07
N PRO A 19 4.19 6.98 2.73
CA PRO A 19 5.11 7.49 3.75
C PRO A 19 4.67 8.82 4.35
N ASP A 20 3.84 9.58 3.63
CA ASP A 20 3.32 10.85 4.13
C ASP A 20 2.40 10.65 5.34
N ILE A 21 1.85 9.46 5.51
CA ILE A 21 0.97 9.12 6.62
C ILE A 21 1.62 7.98 7.39
N SER A 22 2.05 8.27 8.60
CA SER A 22 2.79 7.31 9.39
C SER A 22 1.98 6.03 9.62
N GLY A 23 2.60 4.88 9.32
CA GLY A 23 2.00 3.58 9.60
C GLY A 23 0.96 3.10 8.60
N VAL A 24 0.73 3.84 7.52
CA VAL A 24 -0.26 3.41 6.53
C VAL A 24 0.44 2.56 5.48
N MET A 25 0.17 1.26 5.52
CA MET A 25 0.71 0.30 4.55
C MET A 25 -0.27 -0.86 4.42
N ALA A 26 -0.26 -1.52 3.27
CA ALA A 26 -1.15 -2.64 3.02
C ALA A 26 -0.54 -3.60 2.02
N TYR A 27 -0.99 -4.84 2.07
CA TYR A 27 -0.54 -5.88 1.17
C TYR A 27 -1.64 -6.23 0.18
N GLY A 28 -1.25 -6.86 -0.92
CA GLY A 28 -2.16 -7.39 -1.90
C GLY A 28 -1.49 -8.48 -2.72
N ARG A 29 -2.28 -9.26 -3.44
CA ARG A 29 -1.76 -10.29 -4.32
C ARG A 29 -1.24 -9.69 -5.63
N THR A 30 -1.73 -8.51 -5.98
CA THR A 30 -1.29 -7.76 -7.13
C THR A 30 -0.98 -6.35 -6.71
N LYS A 31 -0.24 -5.63 -7.56
CA LYS A 31 0.05 -4.23 -7.31
C LYS A 31 -1.25 -3.43 -7.14
N ASP A 32 -2.22 -3.64 -8.04
CA ASP A 32 -3.47 -2.90 -7.98
C ASP A 32 -4.23 -3.17 -6.68
N GLU A 33 -4.21 -4.41 -6.22
CA GLU A 33 -4.88 -4.75 -4.98
C GLU A 33 -4.22 -4.07 -3.79
N ALA A 34 -2.89 -4.07 -3.76
CA ALA A 34 -2.15 -3.43 -2.68
C ALA A 34 -2.43 -1.93 -2.65
N LEU A 35 -2.44 -1.30 -3.83
CA LEU A 35 -2.72 0.14 -3.92
C LEU A 35 -4.12 0.45 -3.44
N ARG A 36 -5.11 -0.35 -3.83
CA ARG A 36 -6.49 -0.16 -3.39
C ARG A 36 -6.58 -0.29 -1.88
N ASN A 37 -5.95 -1.33 -1.33
CA ASN A 37 -6.02 -1.58 0.11
C ASN A 37 -5.38 -0.45 0.91
N VAL A 38 -4.25 0.08 0.45
CA VAL A 38 -3.59 1.15 1.18
C VAL A 38 -4.40 2.45 1.10
N GLU A 39 -5.07 2.69 -0.03
CA GLU A 39 -5.93 3.86 -0.14
C GLU A 39 -7.11 3.80 0.81
N ILE A 40 -7.69 2.61 0.97
CA ILE A 40 -8.79 2.43 1.92
C ILE A 40 -8.33 2.72 3.33
N LEU A 41 -7.15 2.24 3.70
CA LEU A 41 -6.59 2.51 5.02
C LEU A 41 -6.34 4.01 5.22
N ALA A 42 -5.84 4.68 4.20
CA ALA A 42 -5.57 6.11 4.29
C ALA A 42 -6.84 6.91 4.53
N LEU A 43 -7.93 6.51 3.88
CA LEU A 43 -9.22 7.19 4.04
C LEU A 43 -9.80 7.01 5.44
N LYS A 44 -9.43 5.94 6.13
CA LYS A 44 -9.89 5.68 7.49
C LYS A 44 -9.01 6.33 8.56
N SER A 45 -7.87 6.83 8.17
CA SER A 45 -6.90 7.42 9.11
C SER A 45 -7.28 8.79 9.60
#